data_e9fd67f9778f1cdfdc507617a16a5b13
#
_entry.id   e9fd67f9778f1cdfdc507617a16a5b13
#
_cell.length_a   1.000
_cell.length_b   1.000
_cell.length_c   1.000
_cell.angle_alpha   90.00
_cell.angle_beta   90.00
_cell.angle_gamma   90.00
#
_symmetry.space_group_name_H-M   'P 1'
#
loop_
_entity.id
_entity.type
_entity.pdbx_description
1 polymer ?
#
loop_
_entity_poly.entity_id
_entity_poly.type
_entity_poly.pdbx_seq_one_letter_code
_entity_poly.pdbx_strand_id
1 'polypeptide(L)'
;DWRYEGVIYHRTQDPRMPHGEHELWAPDVVQGKDGRYYLYYCPDDKVKSIGVAVCDTPAGHYMFYGVVRDREGGILGERPGDTIPFDPGVFRDEDGTVYLYSGNGPRTEKEAVKTQKASVVMTLEDDMLTLRTEPRRLLPTVGHSRGTGFAGHELFEASSIRKIRGKYYLVYSSIACHELCYAVSDRPDRGFRYGGVVVSNCDLFPGEKPRYAFGNNHGGLECINGQYYVFYHRPTNRSMYSRQGCAERVEIRPDGSIPQVCVTSCGLNGGPLTAKGSYPAT
;
A
#
# COMPACT_ATOMS: atom_id res chain seq x y z
N ASP A 1 -23.97 4.20 -2.62
CA ASP A 1 -24.13 3.39 -1.41
C ASP A 1 -23.09 2.26 -1.41
N TRP A 2 -22.56 1.89 -0.23
CA TRP A 2 -21.69 0.75 -0.04
C TRP A 2 -22.51 -0.51 0.22
N ARG A 3 -22.07 -1.64 -0.34
CA ARG A 3 -22.60 -2.96 -0.03
C ARG A 3 -21.48 -3.84 0.47
N TYR A 4 -21.66 -4.49 1.61
CA TYR A 4 -20.74 -5.49 2.11
C TYR A 4 -20.87 -6.79 1.30
N GLU A 5 -19.81 -7.20 0.63
CA GLU A 5 -19.78 -8.40 -0.22
C GLU A 5 -19.34 -9.67 0.52
N GLY A 6 -18.97 -9.56 1.79
CA GLY A 6 -18.51 -10.68 2.61
C GLY A 6 -17.01 -10.79 2.70
N VAL A 7 -16.56 -11.89 3.33
CA VAL A 7 -15.13 -12.25 3.41
C VAL A 7 -14.72 -12.90 2.08
N ILE A 8 -13.83 -12.26 1.35
CA ILE A 8 -13.35 -12.73 0.03
C ILE A 8 -12.24 -13.77 0.13
N TYR A 9 -11.44 -13.75 1.21
CA TYR A 9 -10.35 -14.68 1.45
C TYR A 9 -10.09 -14.82 2.95
N HIS A 10 -9.88 -16.05 3.43
CA HIS A 10 -9.58 -16.32 4.83
C HIS A 10 -8.20 -16.95 4.97
N ARG A 11 -7.48 -16.61 6.02
CA ARG A 11 -6.09 -17.05 6.25
C ARG A 11 -5.88 -18.56 6.25
N THR A 12 -6.87 -19.34 6.71
CA THR A 12 -6.81 -20.81 6.68
C THR A 12 -6.90 -21.43 5.26
N GLN A 13 -7.16 -20.62 4.24
CA GLN A 13 -7.10 -21.07 2.84
C GLN A 13 -5.67 -21.07 2.31
N ASP A 14 -4.73 -20.42 2.99
CA ASP A 14 -3.31 -20.48 2.68
C ASP A 14 -2.69 -21.74 3.32
N PRO A 15 -2.17 -22.69 2.53
CA PRO A 15 -1.62 -23.94 3.06
C PRO A 15 -0.38 -23.76 3.96
N ARG A 16 0.23 -22.57 3.97
CA ARG A 16 1.36 -22.24 4.86
C ARG A 16 0.89 -21.91 6.29
N MET A 17 -0.39 -21.69 6.48
CA MET A 17 -1.02 -21.39 7.78
C MET A 17 -2.38 -22.09 7.94
N PRO A 18 -2.42 -23.43 7.85
CA PRO A 18 -3.67 -24.19 7.80
C PRO A 18 -4.52 -24.08 9.07
N HIS A 19 -3.90 -23.73 10.21
CA HIS A 19 -4.59 -23.54 11.48
C HIS A 19 -4.88 -22.06 11.80
N GLY A 20 -4.56 -21.14 10.86
CA GLY A 20 -4.72 -19.70 11.04
C GLY A 20 -3.78 -19.12 12.09
N GLU A 21 -2.59 -19.71 12.23
CA GLU A 21 -1.56 -19.33 13.22
C GLU A 21 -0.85 -18.03 12.88
N HIS A 22 -1.00 -17.55 11.64
CA HIS A 22 -0.46 -16.29 11.14
C HIS A 22 -1.57 -15.33 10.71
N GLU A 23 -1.24 -14.06 10.56
CA GLU A 23 -2.16 -13.03 10.09
C GLU A 23 -2.06 -12.82 8.58
N LEU A 24 -3.04 -12.14 7.98
CA LEU A 24 -2.99 -11.63 6.62
C LEU A 24 -2.88 -10.12 6.67
N TRP A 25 -1.80 -9.58 6.08
CA TRP A 25 -1.53 -8.15 6.07
C TRP A 25 -1.51 -7.58 4.65
N ALA A 26 -1.83 -6.30 4.54
CA ALA A 26 -1.62 -5.46 3.37
C ALA A 26 -2.11 -6.06 2.05
N PRO A 27 -3.40 -6.38 1.91
CA PRO A 27 -3.91 -6.90 0.65
C PRO A 27 -3.96 -5.82 -0.43
N ASP A 28 -3.57 -6.20 -1.66
CA ASP A 28 -3.82 -5.40 -2.87
C ASP A 28 -4.26 -6.32 -4.01
N VAL A 29 -5.07 -5.81 -4.93
CA VAL A 29 -5.70 -6.60 -6.00
C VAL A 29 -5.44 -5.98 -7.36
N VAL A 30 -5.14 -6.86 -8.34
CA VAL A 30 -5.03 -6.47 -9.75
C VAL A 30 -5.74 -7.47 -10.65
N GLN A 31 -6.28 -7.00 -11.78
CA GLN A 31 -6.79 -7.87 -12.81
C GLN A 31 -5.66 -8.31 -13.76
N GLY A 32 -5.47 -9.61 -13.92
CA GLY A 32 -4.53 -10.20 -14.87
C GLY A 32 -4.99 -10.04 -16.34
N LYS A 33 -4.11 -10.41 -17.27
CA LYS A 33 -4.44 -10.43 -18.72
C LYS A 33 -5.51 -11.45 -19.08
N ASP A 34 -5.62 -12.49 -18.29
CA ASP A 34 -6.63 -13.56 -18.41
C ASP A 34 -8.03 -13.17 -17.89
N GLY A 35 -8.16 -11.92 -17.38
CA GLY A 35 -9.39 -11.37 -16.85
C GLY A 35 -9.69 -11.74 -15.39
N ARG A 36 -8.92 -12.63 -14.78
CA ARG A 36 -9.06 -13.00 -13.37
C ARG A 36 -8.45 -11.94 -12.45
N TYR A 37 -8.85 -11.96 -11.18
CA TYR A 37 -8.37 -11.03 -10.15
C TYR A 37 -7.40 -11.74 -9.22
N TYR A 38 -6.27 -11.10 -8.96
CA TYR A 38 -5.17 -11.64 -8.17
C TYR A 38 -4.98 -10.78 -6.93
N LEU A 39 -5.20 -11.38 -5.77
CA LEU A 39 -5.05 -10.77 -4.45
C LEU A 39 -3.65 -11.11 -3.92
N TYR A 40 -2.82 -10.10 -3.77
CA TYR A 40 -1.51 -10.19 -3.14
C TYR A 40 -1.61 -9.82 -1.68
N TYR A 41 -0.90 -10.52 -0.83
CA TYR A 41 -0.86 -10.25 0.61
C TYR A 41 0.47 -10.75 1.20
N CYS A 42 0.89 -10.18 2.32
CA CYS A 42 1.92 -10.79 3.13
C CYS A 42 1.29 -11.40 4.39
N PRO A 43 1.74 -12.59 4.78
CA PRO A 43 1.52 -13.07 6.14
C PRO A 43 2.28 -12.18 7.13
N ASP A 44 2.23 -12.50 8.41
CA ASP A 44 3.04 -11.81 9.40
C ASP A 44 4.55 -11.99 9.14
N ASP A 45 5.39 -11.29 9.88
CA ASP A 45 6.85 -11.22 9.71
C ASP A 45 7.58 -12.58 9.89
N LYS A 46 6.89 -13.64 10.27
CA LYS A 46 7.43 -15.00 10.39
C LYS A 46 7.43 -15.74 9.05
N VAL A 47 6.47 -15.44 8.18
CA VAL A 47 6.37 -16.03 6.83
C VAL A 47 6.86 -14.99 5.81
N LYS A 48 8.14 -15.06 5.48
CA LYS A 48 8.83 -14.07 4.63
C LYS A 48 8.56 -14.27 3.15
N SER A 49 7.29 -14.21 2.73
CA SER A 49 6.92 -14.36 1.32
C SER A 49 5.58 -13.69 1.03
N ILE A 50 5.36 -13.32 -0.22
CA ILE A 50 4.08 -12.77 -0.68
C ILE A 50 3.22 -13.91 -1.19
N GLY A 51 2.04 -14.07 -0.58
CA GLY A 51 1.00 -14.98 -1.04
C GLY A 51 0.15 -14.35 -2.12
N VAL A 52 -0.39 -15.19 -3.00
CA VAL A 52 -1.30 -14.78 -4.06
C VAL A 52 -2.52 -15.70 -4.04
N ALA A 53 -3.70 -15.10 -4.03
CA ALA A 53 -4.96 -15.79 -4.23
C ALA A 53 -5.64 -15.28 -5.50
N VAL A 54 -6.51 -16.09 -6.14
CA VAL A 54 -7.12 -15.78 -7.42
C VAL A 54 -8.62 -15.98 -7.37
N CYS A 55 -9.37 -15.16 -8.11
CA CYS A 55 -10.82 -15.27 -8.32
C CYS A 55 -11.21 -14.76 -9.70
N ASP A 56 -12.33 -15.26 -10.23
CA ASP A 56 -12.88 -14.82 -11.51
C ASP A 56 -13.61 -13.47 -11.41
N THR A 57 -13.95 -13.03 -10.20
CA THR A 57 -14.64 -11.75 -9.94
C THR A 57 -13.97 -10.98 -8.80
N PRO A 58 -14.03 -9.63 -8.78
CA PRO A 58 -13.30 -8.83 -7.79
C PRO A 58 -13.80 -9.04 -6.36
N ALA A 59 -15.07 -9.39 -6.16
CA ALA A 59 -15.70 -9.59 -4.86
C ALA A 59 -16.11 -11.05 -4.60
N GLY A 60 -15.56 -12.00 -5.36
CA GLY A 60 -15.84 -13.43 -5.18
C GLY A 60 -14.99 -14.09 -4.11
N HIS A 61 -15.13 -15.40 -4.00
CA HIS A 61 -14.29 -16.20 -3.09
C HIS A 61 -12.94 -16.52 -3.73
N TYR A 62 -11.90 -15.89 -3.26
CA TYR A 62 -10.55 -16.13 -3.73
C TYR A 62 -10.04 -17.48 -3.23
N MET A 63 -9.28 -18.15 -4.07
CA MET A 63 -8.61 -19.41 -3.75
C MET A 63 -7.10 -19.19 -3.73
N PHE A 64 -6.39 -19.83 -2.80
CA PHE A 64 -4.93 -19.80 -2.81
C PHE A 64 -4.41 -20.24 -4.17
N TYR A 65 -3.53 -19.43 -4.75
CA TYR A 65 -2.97 -19.66 -6.08
C TYR A 65 -1.48 -20.03 -6.02
N GLY A 66 -0.73 -19.38 -5.14
CA GLY A 66 0.70 -19.64 -4.98
C GLY A 66 1.42 -18.56 -4.19
N VAL A 67 2.75 -18.55 -4.36
CA VAL A 67 3.64 -17.54 -3.78
C VAL A 67 4.50 -16.91 -4.87
N VAL A 68 4.92 -15.68 -4.68
CA VAL A 68 5.82 -15.00 -5.61
C VAL A 68 7.19 -15.68 -5.55
N ARG A 69 7.75 -16.03 -6.74
CA ARG A 69 8.98 -16.79 -6.90
C ARG A 69 9.77 -16.32 -8.12
N ASP A 70 11.04 -16.68 -8.19
CA ASP A 70 11.82 -16.55 -9.42
C ASP A 70 11.52 -17.68 -10.43
N ARG A 71 12.20 -17.67 -11.57
CA ARG A 71 12.02 -18.66 -12.65
C ARG A 71 12.54 -20.04 -12.30
N GLU A 72 13.45 -20.14 -11.33
CA GLU A 72 14.01 -21.39 -10.82
C GLU A 72 13.15 -21.97 -9.68
N GLY A 73 12.08 -21.26 -9.27
CA GLY A 73 11.17 -21.67 -8.21
C GLY A 73 11.59 -21.18 -6.81
N GLY A 74 12.65 -20.38 -6.71
CA GLY A 74 13.09 -19.77 -5.44
C GLY A 74 12.08 -18.75 -4.94
N ILE A 75 11.56 -18.94 -3.72
CA ILE A 75 10.53 -18.07 -3.14
C ILE A 75 11.13 -16.70 -2.79
N LEU A 76 10.50 -15.62 -3.26
CA LEU A 76 10.89 -14.26 -2.93
C LEU A 76 10.81 -14.03 -1.41
N GLY A 77 11.91 -13.60 -0.81
CA GLY A 77 12.10 -13.40 0.63
C GLY A 77 12.82 -14.54 1.33
N GLU A 78 13.00 -15.69 0.68
CA GLU A 78 13.73 -16.84 1.20
C GLU A 78 15.10 -17.02 0.54
N ARG A 79 15.35 -16.33 -0.58
CA ARG A 79 16.61 -16.39 -1.32
C ARG A 79 17.71 -15.58 -0.60
N PRO A 80 18.98 -16.01 -0.68
CA PRO A 80 20.09 -15.23 -0.12
C PRO A 80 20.14 -13.80 -0.69
N GLY A 81 20.14 -12.79 0.18
CA GLY A 81 20.24 -11.39 -0.21
C GLY A 81 18.90 -10.71 -0.53
N ASP A 82 17.79 -11.43 -0.49
CA ASP A 82 16.47 -10.85 -0.69
C ASP A 82 16.16 -9.76 0.36
N THR A 83 15.51 -8.72 -0.11
CA THR A 83 14.79 -7.78 0.77
C THR A 83 13.58 -8.51 1.36
N ILE A 84 13.25 -8.22 2.61
CA ILE A 84 12.03 -8.76 3.22
C ILE A 84 10.84 -8.30 2.39
N PRO A 85 10.09 -9.20 1.73
CA PRO A 85 8.89 -8.84 0.99
C PRO A 85 7.77 -8.52 1.98
N PHE A 86 7.33 -7.27 1.96
CA PHE A 86 6.40 -6.75 2.93
C PHE A 86 5.45 -5.77 2.25
N ASP A 87 4.19 -5.74 2.66
CA ASP A 87 3.15 -4.83 2.15
C ASP A 87 3.15 -4.73 0.61
N PRO A 88 2.73 -5.78 -0.10
CA PRO A 88 2.71 -5.78 -1.55
C PRO A 88 1.73 -4.75 -2.10
N GLY A 89 2.19 -3.92 -3.03
CA GLY A 89 1.35 -3.13 -3.90
C GLY A 89 1.49 -3.64 -5.33
N VAL A 90 0.40 -3.87 -6.03
CA VAL A 90 0.41 -4.43 -7.38
C VAL A 90 -0.29 -3.51 -8.37
N PHE A 91 0.32 -3.37 -9.55
CA PHE A 91 -0.19 -2.47 -10.58
C PHE A 91 0.05 -3.06 -11.98
N ARG A 92 -0.98 -3.05 -12.81
CA ARG A 92 -0.86 -3.36 -14.23
C ARG A 92 -0.93 -2.09 -15.06
N ASP A 93 0.14 -1.81 -15.80
CA ASP A 93 0.20 -0.66 -16.69
C ASP A 93 -0.58 -0.89 -18.00
N GLU A 94 -0.77 0.16 -18.78
CA GLU A 94 -1.51 0.15 -20.04
C GLU A 94 -0.88 -0.76 -21.10
N ASP A 95 0.44 -0.96 -21.05
CA ASP A 95 1.17 -1.91 -21.90
C ASP A 95 1.01 -3.37 -21.48
N GLY A 96 0.28 -3.61 -20.37
CA GLY A 96 0.02 -4.92 -19.80
C GLY A 96 1.14 -5.42 -18.87
N THR A 97 2.21 -4.69 -18.64
CA THR A 97 3.24 -5.03 -17.67
C THR A 97 2.68 -4.96 -16.25
N VAL A 98 2.91 -6.02 -15.48
CA VAL A 98 2.51 -6.06 -14.06
C VAL A 98 3.72 -5.75 -13.19
N TYR A 99 3.59 -4.69 -12.39
CA TYR A 99 4.58 -4.26 -11.41
C TYR A 99 4.15 -4.70 -10.02
N LEU A 100 5.10 -5.24 -9.28
CA LEU A 100 4.96 -5.56 -7.86
C LEU A 100 5.90 -4.67 -7.06
N TYR A 101 5.34 -3.91 -6.14
CA TYR A 101 6.05 -3.06 -5.19
C TYR A 101 6.01 -3.73 -3.83
N SER A 102 7.09 -3.67 -3.09
CA SER A 102 7.14 -4.32 -1.78
C SER A 102 8.28 -3.76 -0.95
N GLY A 103 8.32 -4.14 0.30
CA GLY A 103 9.44 -3.93 1.17
C GLY A 103 9.13 -3.09 2.40
N ASN A 104 9.99 -3.24 3.38
CA ASN A 104 9.96 -2.52 4.64
C ASN A 104 11.24 -1.70 4.78
N GLY A 105 11.11 -0.40 4.94
CA GLY A 105 12.26 0.51 5.07
C GLY A 105 12.92 0.45 6.44
N PRO A 106 14.24 0.68 6.54
CA PRO A 106 14.90 0.83 7.82
C PRO A 106 14.49 2.15 8.48
N ARG A 107 14.31 2.14 9.79
CA ARG A 107 13.97 3.35 10.58
C ARG A 107 15.19 4.16 11.03
N THR A 108 16.37 3.57 11.01
CA THR A 108 17.61 4.19 11.44
C THR A 108 18.76 3.87 10.50
N GLU A 109 19.80 4.72 10.46
CA GLU A 109 21.02 4.46 9.68
C GLU A 109 21.69 3.14 10.12
N LYS A 110 21.71 2.85 11.42
CA LYS A 110 22.25 1.59 11.95
C LYS A 110 21.50 0.38 11.43
N GLU A 111 20.18 0.46 11.32
CA GLU A 111 19.34 -0.58 10.74
C GLU A 111 19.58 -0.70 9.23
N ALA A 112 19.68 0.43 8.51
CA ALA A 112 19.95 0.45 7.08
C ALA A 112 21.27 -0.26 6.71
N VAL A 113 22.29 -0.14 7.54
CA VAL A 113 23.58 -0.83 7.36
C VAL A 113 23.50 -2.31 7.67
N LYS A 114 22.66 -2.71 8.64
CA LYS A 114 22.62 -4.09 9.16
C LYS A 114 21.61 -5.00 8.45
N THR A 115 20.67 -4.43 7.73
CA THR A 115 19.56 -5.18 7.14
C THR A 115 19.48 -4.97 5.63
N GLN A 116 18.78 -5.88 4.94
CA GLN A 116 18.45 -5.72 3.52
C GLN A 116 17.13 -4.95 3.31
N LYS A 117 16.60 -4.29 4.36
CA LYS A 117 15.35 -3.54 4.28
C LYS A 117 15.43 -2.42 3.25
N ALA A 118 14.46 -2.39 2.36
CA ALA A 118 14.34 -1.37 1.30
C ALA A 118 12.94 -1.39 0.70
N SER A 119 12.56 -0.29 0.06
CA SER A 119 11.50 -0.27 -0.94
C SER A 119 12.04 -0.86 -2.24
N VAL A 120 11.33 -1.83 -2.80
CA VAL A 120 11.72 -2.50 -4.06
C VAL A 120 10.56 -2.54 -5.05
N VAL A 121 10.91 -2.63 -6.34
CA VAL A 121 9.99 -2.88 -7.44
C VAL A 121 10.54 -3.99 -8.32
N MET A 122 9.64 -4.81 -8.82
CA MET A 122 9.90 -5.90 -9.76
C MET A 122 8.72 -6.03 -10.73
N THR A 123 8.89 -6.76 -11.82
CA THR A 123 7.80 -7.10 -12.73
C THR A 123 7.52 -8.59 -12.69
N LEU A 124 6.29 -8.96 -12.98
CA LEU A 124 5.81 -10.34 -13.00
C LEU A 124 5.59 -10.85 -14.41
N GLU A 125 5.70 -12.16 -14.59
CA GLU A 125 5.25 -12.86 -15.78
C GLU A 125 3.71 -12.93 -15.79
N ASP A 126 3.14 -13.36 -16.91
CA ASP A 126 1.70 -13.44 -17.11
C ASP A 126 1.00 -14.46 -16.18
N ASP A 127 1.77 -15.36 -15.56
CA ASP A 127 1.27 -16.27 -14.52
C ASP A 127 1.00 -15.59 -13.17
N MET A 128 1.35 -14.30 -13.03
CA MET A 128 1.11 -13.47 -11.84
C MET A 128 1.86 -13.94 -10.58
N LEU A 129 2.80 -14.88 -10.71
CA LEU A 129 3.60 -15.44 -9.60
C LEU A 129 5.09 -15.30 -9.85
N THR A 130 5.52 -15.52 -11.11
CA THR A 130 6.94 -15.61 -11.45
C THR A 130 7.54 -14.23 -11.72
N LEU A 131 8.68 -13.95 -11.11
CA LEU A 131 9.43 -12.72 -11.36
C LEU A 131 9.94 -12.70 -12.82
N ARG A 132 9.59 -11.63 -13.54
CA ARG A 132 10.20 -11.32 -14.84
C ARG A 132 11.51 -10.55 -14.65
N THR A 133 11.56 -9.68 -13.65
CA THR A 133 12.78 -8.96 -13.28
C THR A 133 13.07 -9.14 -11.80
N GLU A 134 14.35 -9.16 -11.44
CA GLU A 134 14.76 -9.16 -10.05
C GLU A 134 14.33 -7.89 -9.30
N PRO A 135 14.11 -7.97 -7.97
CA PRO A 135 13.80 -6.82 -7.16
C PRO A 135 14.88 -5.74 -7.25
N ARG A 136 14.46 -4.52 -7.50
CA ARG A 136 15.33 -3.35 -7.59
C ARG A 136 14.89 -2.29 -6.57
N ARG A 137 15.84 -1.67 -5.87
CA ARG A 137 15.55 -0.57 -4.95
C ARG A 137 14.86 0.57 -5.69
N LEU A 138 13.80 1.10 -5.08
CA LEU A 138 12.93 2.10 -5.69
C LEU A 138 13.14 3.50 -5.10
N LEU A 139 13.03 3.63 -3.78
CA LEU A 139 13.16 4.89 -3.07
C LEU A 139 14.42 4.91 -2.19
N PRO A 140 14.98 6.09 -1.90
CA PRO A 140 16.09 6.19 -0.96
C PRO A 140 15.64 5.81 0.44
N THR A 141 16.49 5.09 1.16
CA THR A 141 16.28 4.71 2.56
C THR A 141 16.97 5.70 3.50
N VAL A 142 16.68 5.62 4.79
CA VAL A 142 17.41 6.33 5.85
C VAL A 142 18.93 6.12 5.67
N GLY A 143 19.70 7.20 5.74
CA GLY A 143 21.13 7.22 5.44
C GLY A 143 21.46 7.52 3.98
N HIS A 144 20.54 7.35 3.04
CA HIS A 144 20.71 7.65 1.61
C HIS A 144 19.76 8.74 1.10
N SER A 145 18.92 9.30 1.96
CA SER A 145 17.89 10.30 1.63
C SER A 145 18.38 11.74 1.82
N ARG A 146 19.52 11.95 2.45
CA ARG A 146 20.08 13.31 2.71
C ARG A 146 20.22 14.10 1.40
N GLY A 147 19.68 15.32 1.38
CA GLY A 147 19.68 16.19 0.19
C GLY A 147 18.60 15.84 -0.83
N THR A 148 17.75 14.87 -0.53
CA THR A 148 16.52 14.58 -1.28
C THR A 148 15.30 15.05 -0.50
N GLY A 149 14.17 15.24 -1.15
CA GLY A 149 12.92 15.54 -0.46
C GLY A 149 12.40 14.42 0.45
N PHE A 150 12.99 13.23 0.39
CA PHE A 150 12.57 12.07 1.20
C PHE A 150 13.11 12.09 2.64
N ALA A 151 14.11 12.94 2.96
CA ALA A 151 14.73 12.98 4.29
C ALA A 151 13.68 13.28 5.38
N GLY A 152 13.50 12.35 6.32
CA GLY A 152 12.46 12.38 7.37
C GLY A 152 11.10 11.81 6.95
N HIS A 153 10.94 11.50 5.66
CA HIS A 153 9.73 10.93 5.06
C HIS A 153 10.05 9.70 4.20
N GLU A 154 11.14 9.01 4.51
CA GLU A 154 11.52 7.79 3.80
C GLU A 154 10.42 6.74 3.91
N LEU A 155 10.29 5.90 2.88
CA LEU A 155 9.33 4.81 2.92
C LEU A 155 9.64 3.87 4.07
N PHE A 156 8.64 3.62 4.88
CA PHE A 156 8.67 2.56 5.88
C PHE A 156 7.97 1.30 5.34
N GLU A 157 6.70 1.43 4.87
CA GLU A 157 5.87 0.30 4.39
C GLU A 157 4.70 0.80 3.54
N ALA A 158 3.74 -0.07 3.19
CA ALA A 158 2.43 0.28 2.62
C ALA A 158 2.49 0.88 1.21
N SER A 159 3.24 0.27 0.30
CA SER A 159 3.32 0.73 -1.10
C SER A 159 1.98 0.59 -1.82
N SER A 160 1.49 1.68 -2.41
CA SER A 160 0.30 1.71 -3.28
C SER A 160 0.51 2.68 -4.44
N ILE A 161 0.29 2.25 -5.66
CA ILE A 161 0.59 3.07 -6.84
C ILE A 161 -0.62 3.26 -7.74
N ARG A 162 -0.74 4.46 -8.32
CA ARG A 162 -1.74 4.78 -9.35
C ARG A 162 -1.11 5.62 -10.46
N LYS A 163 -1.55 5.39 -11.69
CA LYS A 163 -1.22 6.26 -12.83
C LYS A 163 -2.30 7.31 -12.99
N ILE A 164 -1.92 8.57 -12.89
CA ILE A 164 -2.84 9.71 -12.92
C ILE A 164 -2.29 10.75 -13.90
N ARG A 165 -3.05 11.05 -14.93
CA ARG A 165 -2.65 12.02 -15.97
C ARG A 165 -1.25 11.75 -16.55
N GLY A 166 -0.95 10.46 -16.78
CA GLY A 166 0.33 10.02 -17.37
C GLY A 166 1.52 9.98 -16.40
N LYS A 167 1.32 10.30 -15.11
CA LYS A 167 2.35 10.20 -14.07
C LYS A 167 2.00 9.11 -13.06
N TYR A 168 3.02 8.53 -12.46
CA TYR A 168 2.89 7.49 -11.45
C TYR A 168 3.00 8.09 -10.05
N TYR A 169 1.97 7.89 -9.25
CA TYR A 169 1.88 8.33 -7.86
C TYR A 169 2.03 7.12 -6.94
N LEU A 170 3.15 7.01 -6.28
CA LEU A 170 3.39 5.99 -5.26
C LEU A 170 3.04 6.58 -3.90
N VAL A 171 1.98 6.08 -3.28
CA VAL A 171 1.61 6.39 -1.90
C VAL A 171 2.24 5.36 -0.99
N TYR A 172 2.72 5.78 0.18
CA TYR A 172 3.40 4.92 1.13
C TYR A 172 3.34 5.49 2.55
N SER A 173 3.46 4.62 3.55
CA SER A 173 3.67 5.01 4.94
C SER A 173 5.13 5.37 5.17
N SER A 174 5.39 6.56 5.75
CA SER A 174 6.74 7.01 6.05
C SER A 174 7.27 6.43 7.37
N ILE A 175 8.56 6.60 7.62
CA ILE A 175 9.20 6.25 8.91
C ILE A 175 8.58 6.96 10.11
N ALA A 176 7.85 8.05 9.90
CA ALA A 176 7.04 8.72 10.92
C ALA A 176 5.78 7.92 11.30
N CYS A 177 5.46 6.85 10.59
CA CYS A 177 4.36 5.91 10.77
C CYS A 177 2.95 6.49 10.54
N HIS A 178 2.62 7.66 11.05
CA HIS A 178 1.28 8.25 10.96
C HIS A 178 0.95 8.87 9.59
N GLU A 179 1.97 9.10 8.77
CA GLU A 179 1.84 9.76 7.47
C GLU A 179 1.64 8.76 6.34
N LEU A 180 0.70 9.05 5.43
CA LEU A 180 0.78 8.60 4.06
C LEU A 180 1.40 9.72 3.24
N CYS A 181 2.61 9.46 2.76
CA CYS A 181 3.32 10.31 1.82
C CYS A 181 3.08 9.86 0.38
N TYR A 182 3.42 10.72 -0.58
CA TYR A 182 3.44 10.31 -1.97
C TYR A 182 4.74 10.73 -2.66
N ALA A 183 5.10 9.96 -3.65
CA ALA A 183 6.17 10.28 -4.57
C ALA A 183 5.67 10.20 -6.02
N VAL A 184 6.19 11.03 -6.92
CA VAL A 184 5.74 11.12 -8.32
C VAL A 184 6.89 10.84 -9.27
N SER A 185 6.59 10.09 -10.33
CA SER A 185 7.53 9.81 -11.43
C SER A 185 6.83 9.78 -12.79
N ASP A 186 7.62 9.95 -13.85
CA ASP A 186 7.21 9.69 -15.24
C ASP A 186 7.35 8.19 -15.60
N ARG A 187 7.86 7.35 -14.69
CA ARG A 187 8.06 5.91 -14.89
C ARG A 187 7.63 5.14 -13.65
N PRO A 188 7.04 3.93 -13.84
CA PRO A 188 6.53 3.13 -12.73
C PRO A 188 7.64 2.55 -11.84
N ASP A 189 8.86 2.45 -12.36
CA ASP A 189 9.93 1.67 -11.76
C ASP A 189 11.14 2.48 -11.28
N ARG A 190 11.15 3.80 -11.47
CA ARG A 190 12.30 4.67 -11.13
C ARG A 190 11.97 6.14 -11.20
N GLY A 191 12.92 6.98 -10.73
CA GLY A 191 12.86 8.42 -10.90
C GLY A 191 11.82 9.14 -10.04
N PHE A 192 11.34 8.49 -9.00
CA PHE A 192 10.38 9.08 -8.07
C PHE A 192 10.99 10.26 -7.32
N ARG A 193 10.22 11.33 -7.22
CA ARG A 193 10.50 12.52 -6.41
C ARG A 193 9.45 12.64 -5.33
N TYR A 194 9.88 12.99 -4.14
CA TYR A 194 8.98 13.23 -3.02
C TYR A 194 8.00 14.35 -3.35
N GLY A 195 6.72 14.10 -3.15
CA GLY A 195 5.65 15.03 -3.43
C GLY A 195 5.07 15.72 -2.21
N GLY A 196 5.10 15.06 -1.05
CA GLY A 196 4.53 15.56 0.19
C GLY A 196 3.78 14.51 0.99
N VAL A 197 3.13 14.96 2.05
CA VAL A 197 2.18 14.17 2.85
C VAL A 197 0.79 14.31 2.23
N VAL A 198 0.09 13.19 2.01
CA VAL A 198 -1.31 13.19 1.58
C VAL A 198 -2.23 13.34 2.78
N VAL A 199 -2.01 12.53 3.81
CA VAL A 199 -2.79 12.55 5.04
C VAL A 199 -1.96 12.05 6.22
N SER A 200 -2.17 12.64 7.39
CA SER A 200 -1.69 12.15 8.68
C SER A 200 -2.87 11.59 9.46
N ASN A 201 -2.85 10.32 9.84
CA ASN A 201 -3.99 9.71 10.55
C ASN A 201 -4.24 10.26 11.96
N CYS A 202 -3.31 11.02 12.49
CA CYS A 202 -3.50 11.81 13.72
C CYS A 202 -3.78 13.29 13.45
N ASP A 203 -4.07 13.67 12.21
CA ASP A 203 -4.37 15.04 11.75
C ASP A 203 -3.29 16.03 12.17
N LEU A 204 -2.02 15.68 11.92
CA LEU A 204 -0.85 16.47 12.26
C LEU A 204 -0.37 17.25 11.03
N PHE A 205 -0.29 18.56 11.15
CA PHE A 205 0.31 19.46 10.18
C PHE A 205 1.63 20.03 10.71
N PRO A 206 2.54 20.48 9.82
CA PRO A 206 3.79 21.08 10.23
C PRO A 206 3.62 22.21 11.26
N GLY A 207 4.28 22.09 12.41
CA GLY A 207 4.20 23.07 13.50
C GLY A 207 2.98 22.95 14.42
N GLU A 208 2.10 22.00 14.16
CA GLU A 208 0.92 21.73 15.00
C GLU A 208 1.15 20.55 15.96
N LYS A 209 0.18 20.30 16.82
CA LYS A 209 0.10 19.10 17.66
C LYS A 209 -0.90 18.11 17.05
N PRO A 210 -0.69 16.79 17.21
CA PRO A 210 -1.65 15.80 16.73
C PRO A 210 -3.01 15.99 17.41
N ARG A 211 -4.07 15.92 16.62
CA ARG A 211 -5.46 16.05 17.09
C ARG A 211 -6.05 14.70 17.51
N TYR A 212 -5.51 13.61 16.98
CA TYR A 212 -6.00 12.25 17.23
C TYR A 212 -4.87 11.31 17.68
N ALA A 213 -5.24 10.08 18.01
CA ALA A 213 -4.27 9.07 18.39
C ALA A 213 -3.28 8.78 17.25
N PHE A 214 -2.01 8.68 17.61
CA PHE A 214 -0.91 8.37 16.73
C PHE A 214 -0.83 6.85 16.49
N GLY A 215 -0.58 6.44 15.25
CA GLY A 215 -0.39 5.03 14.92
C GLY A 215 0.12 4.84 13.49
N ASN A 216 0.37 3.60 13.11
CA ASN A 216 0.72 3.28 11.74
C ASN A 216 -0.43 3.66 10.79
N ASN A 217 -0.09 3.88 9.52
CA ASN A 217 -1.03 4.26 8.49
C ASN A 217 -0.82 3.38 7.25
N HIS A 218 -1.89 2.99 6.61
CA HIS A 218 -1.86 2.23 5.36
C HIS A 218 -3.02 2.68 4.49
N GLY A 219 -2.80 2.81 3.20
CA GLY A 219 -3.85 3.25 2.29
C GLY A 219 -3.34 3.59 0.90
N GLY A 220 -4.20 4.22 0.11
CA GLY A 220 -3.88 4.56 -1.27
C GLY A 220 -4.85 5.58 -1.84
N LEU A 221 -4.58 6.01 -3.07
CA LEU A 221 -5.45 6.89 -3.84
C LEU A 221 -6.39 6.07 -4.71
N GLU A 222 -7.64 6.54 -4.84
CA GLU A 222 -8.59 5.97 -5.80
C GLU A 222 -9.48 7.05 -6.39
N CYS A 223 -9.91 6.85 -7.64
CA CYS A 223 -10.82 7.76 -8.34
C CYS A 223 -12.22 7.16 -8.38
N ILE A 224 -13.17 7.81 -7.74
CA ILE A 224 -14.58 7.39 -7.73
C ILE A 224 -15.41 8.48 -8.40
N ASN A 225 -16.07 8.15 -9.52
CA ASN A 225 -16.90 9.07 -10.29
C ASN A 225 -16.19 10.40 -10.65
N GLY A 226 -14.89 10.33 -11.00
CA GLY A 226 -14.10 11.50 -11.38
C GLY A 226 -13.53 12.32 -10.21
N GLN A 227 -13.82 11.93 -8.97
CA GLN A 227 -13.26 12.54 -7.78
C GLN A 227 -12.20 11.62 -7.16
N TYR A 228 -11.01 12.15 -6.87
CA TYR A 228 -9.96 11.42 -6.16
C TYR A 228 -10.19 11.44 -4.65
N TYR A 229 -9.90 10.31 -4.02
CA TYR A 229 -9.93 10.12 -2.58
C TYR A 229 -8.65 9.43 -2.13
N VAL A 230 -8.19 9.77 -0.92
CA VAL A 230 -7.25 8.94 -0.17
C VAL A 230 -8.06 8.06 0.77
N PHE A 231 -7.85 6.74 0.66
CA PHE A 231 -8.33 5.77 1.64
C PHE A 231 -7.19 5.48 2.61
N TYR A 232 -7.49 5.43 3.89
CA TYR A 232 -6.51 5.22 4.94
C TYR A 232 -7.17 4.67 6.19
N HIS A 233 -6.41 4.37 7.25
CA HIS A 233 -7.01 3.98 8.50
C HIS A 233 -6.54 4.85 9.67
N ARG A 234 -7.35 4.87 10.72
CA ARG A 234 -7.04 5.53 11.99
C ARG A 234 -7.08 4.55 13.13
N PRO A 235 -6.14 4.62 14.11
CA PRO A 235 -6.32 4.00 15.41
C PRO A 235 -7.48 4.66 16.13
N THR A 236 -8.52 3.89 16.45
CA THR A 236 -9.64 4.31 17.28
C THR A 236 -9.54 3.66 18.64
N ASN A 237 -10.35 4.10 19.63
CA ASN A 237 -10.34 3.55 20.97
C ASN A 237 -8.94 3.47 21.62
N ARG A 238 -8.00 4.33 21.21
CA ARG A 238 -6.60 4.35 21.67
C ARG A 238 -5.88 3.01 21.54
N SER A 239 -6.24 2.22 20.53
CA SER A 239 -5.65 0.90 20.27
C SER A 239 -5.11 0.81 18.85
N MET A 240 -3.91 0.26 18.69
CA MET A 240 -3.30 -0.05 17.39
C MET A 240 -4.10 -1.10 16.61
N TYR A 241 -4.90 -1.91 17.28
CA TYR A 241 -5.71 -2.97 16.68
C TYR A 241 -7.13 -2.51 16.32
N SER A 242 -7.56 -1.35 16.82
CA SER A 242 -8.85 -0.76 16.46
C SER A 242 -8.66 0.19 15.28
N ARG A 243 -8.40 -0.37 14.10
CA ARG A 243 -8.16 0.38 12.87
C ARG A 243 -9.48 0.58 12.13
N GLN A 244 -9.88 1.82 12.00
CA GLN A 244 -11.09 2.20 11.27
C GLN A 244 -10.74 2.77 9.92
N GLY A 245 -11.37 2.25 8.85
CA GLY A 245 -11.24 2.78 7.50
C GLY A 245 -11.82 4.20 7.39
N CYS A 246 -11.07 5.08 6.75
CA CYS A 246 -11.41 6.47 6.50
C CYS A 246 -11.18 6.81 5.03
N ALA A 247 -11.86 7.84 4.56
CA ALA A 247 -11.66 8.40 3.22
C ALA A 247 -11.78 9.92 3.26
N GLU A 248 -10.87 10.61 2.56
CA GLU A 248 -10.91 12.05 2.38
C GLU A 248 -10.82 12.41 0.90
N ARG A 249 -11.52 13.45 0.49
CA ARG A 249 -11.40 14.01 -0.86
C ARG A 249 -10.01 14.59 -1.06
N VAL A 250 -9.42 14.29 -2.22
CA VAL A 250 -8.10 14.76 -2.61
C VAL A 250 -8.21 15.61 -3.88
N GLU A 251 -7.55 16.76 -3.87
CA GLU A 251 -7.34 17.57 -5.05
C GLU A 251 -5.96 17.29 -5.64
N ILE A 252 -5.91 16.91 -6.90
CA ILE A 252 -4.67 16.84 -7.66
C ILE A 252 -4.58 18.10 -8.52
N ARG A 253 -3.70 19.01 -8.14
CA ARG A 253 -3.51 20.32 -8.79
C ARG A 253 -3.01 20.19 -10.21
N PRO A 254 -3.08 21.23 -11.02
CA PRO A 254 -2.55 21.20 -12.41
C PRO A 254 -1.06 20.86 -12.51
N ASP A 255 -0.26 21.25 -11.51
CA ASP A 255 1.17 20.91 -11.39
C ASP A 255 1.44 19.49 -10.93
N GLY A 256 0.38 18.73 -10.59
CA GLY A 256 0.44 17.36 -10.07
C GLY A 256 0.64 17.27 -8.56
N SER A 257 0.73 18.38 -7.84
CA SER A 257 0.85 18.35 -6.38
C SER A 257 -0.47 17.98 -5.71
N ILE A 258 -0.37 17.32 -4.55
CA ILE A 258 -1.47 16.93 -3.69
C ILE A 258 -1.27 17.63 -2.34
N PRO A 259 -2.12 18.60 -1.97
CA PRO A 259 -2.10 19.18 -0.62
C PRO A 259 -2.44 18.14 0.44
N GLN A 260 -1.82 18.22 1.60
CA GLN A 260 -2.22 17.41 2.75
C GLN A 260 -3.68 17.73 3.11
N VAL A 261 -4.49 16.68 3.32
CA VAL A 261 -5.88 16.79 3.70
C VAL A 261 -6.06 16.64 5.21
N CYS A 262 -7.06 17.34 5.76
CA CYS A 262 -7.50 17.16 7.14
C CYS A 262 -8.23 15.84 7.31
N VAL A 263 -8.13 15.25 8.48
CA VAL A 263 -8.94 14.10 8.88
C VAL A 263 -10.33 14.57 9.26
N THR A 264 -11.34 14.04 8.58
CA THR A 264 -12.75 14.38 8.81
C THR A 264 -13.62 13.14 9.03
N SER A 265 -14.89 13.33 9.28
CA SER A 265 -15.91 12.28 9.27
C SER A 265 -16.76 12.32 8.00
N CYS A 266 -16.33 13.06 6.97
CA CYS A 266 -17.12 13.23 5.75
C CYS A 266 -17.12 11.98 4.87
N GLY A 267 -16.03 11.21 4.87
CA GLY A 267 -15.89 10.02 4.02
C GLY A 267 -16.10 10.38 2.55
N LEU A 268 -16.98 9.66 1.87
CA LEU A 268 -17.34 9.91 0.46
C LEU A 268 -18.43 10.98 0.29
N ASN A 269 -18.93 11.58 1.37
CA ASN A 269 -19.92 12.65 1.29
C ASN A 269 -19.25 13.96 0.84
N GLY A 270 -20.03 14.84 0.23
CA GLY A 270 -19.53 16.14 -0.24
C GLY A 270 -19.22 17.16 0.87
N GLY A 271 -19.44 16.79 2.14
CA GLY A 271 -19.24 17.61 3.32
C GLY A 271 -19.73 16.88 4.57
N PRO A 272 -19.71 17.53 5.74
CA PRO A 272 -20.25 16.97 6.98
C PRO A 272 -21.72 16.58 6.82
N LEU A 273 -22.10 15.46 7.43
CA LEU A 273 -23.50 15.06 7.50
C LEU A 273 -24.30 16.11 8.28
N THR A 274 -25.53 16.38 7.86
CA THR A 274 -26.41 17.31 8.58
C THR A 274 -26.74 16.76 9.97
N ALA A 275 -26.93 17.65 10.96
CA ALA A 275 -27.20 17.24 12.34
C ALA A 275 -28.53 16.46 12.52
N LYS A 276 -29.41 16.51 11.53
CA LYS A 276 -30.67 15.76 11.49
C LYS A 276 -30.76 15.03 10.15
N GLY A 277 -31.02 13.75 10.20
CA GLY A 277 -31.15 12.90 9.01
C GLY A 277 -31.20 11.43 9.41
N SER A 278 -31.54 10.58 8.46
CA SER A 278 -31.40 9.13 8.58
C SER A 278 -30.14 8.72 7.81
N TYR A 279 -29.20 8.11 8.50
CA TYR A 279 -27.93 7.65 7.93
C TYR A 279 -27.83 6.15 8.09
N PRO A 280 -27.42 5.41 7.04
CA PRO A 280 -27.16 3.98 7.19
C PRO A 280 -26.08 3.77 8.25
N ALA A 281 -26.27 2.81 9.13
CA ALA A 281 -25.20 2.32 9.99
C ALA A 281 -24.19 1.60 9.09
N THR A 282 -22.96 2.05 9.10
CA THR A 282 -21.84 1.41 8.41
C THR A 282 -21.09 0.47 9.33
#